data_53478b66a32a9643b2af9dd472ee0dde
#
_entry.id   53478b66a32a9643b2af9dd472ee0dde
#
_cell.length_a   1.000
_cell.length_b   1.000
_cell.length_c   1.000
_cell.angle_alpha   90.00
_cell.angle_beta   90.00
_cell.angle_gamma   90.00
#
_symmetry.space_group_name_H-M   'P 1'
#
loop_
_entity.id
_entity.type
_entity.pdbx_description
1 polymer ?
#
loop_
_entity_poly.entity_id
_entity_poly.type
_entity_poly.pdbx_seq_one_letter_code
_entity_poly.pdbx_strand_id
1 'polypeptide(L)'
;RQRQMCIRDRVDLKGLSIEVLPKISFCENVLQCRKILINMLCSVDHVTLSTPRETSISVESFGFRDLMIYNYIVLLEQYVKSSLLLDYVRITKTQPLLRGKIDFRQQFNRPEEFPTKFRCTYSKYLKDNNINRLLLCALNQMLDDTQNAQLRYRIKKLLLEFTDIQAIPRDIALKLQISFNSVNARVQSSVCFAQLYLKNLSTGFNAGKQKAQVMLFDMSKLYEQYIYCCYRKIYGNQVNYQYAKKYLVKSTSGRKYVLLRPDIVLKRDTGLTILDTKWKRIHGFAKESDIYQMNAYGTSFDGCRAVYLLYPYDSDSSAYIGDYSFELANNTRQNLRIRLVDLSISLNWPQFRSHLISLVE
;
A
#
# COMPACT_ATOMS: atom_id res chain seq x y z
N ARG A 1 23.27 -7.47 -13.16
CA ARG A 1 22.46 -8.63 -12.67
C ARG A 1 21.03 -8.16 -12.56
N GLN A 2 20.20 -8.53 -13.54
CA GLN A 2 18.76 -8.28 -13.57
C GLN A 2 18.16 -8.99 -12.35
N ARG A 3 17.62 -8.19 -11.41
CA ARG A 3 16.64 -8.70 -10.47
C ARG A 3 15.45 -9.13 -11.33
N GLN A 4 15.17 -10.43 -11.36
CA GLN A 4 13.88 -10.92 -11.83
C GLN A 4 12.81 -10.36 -10.89
N MET A 5 12.29 -9.17 -11.25
CA MET A 5 11.09 -8.64 -10.61
C MET A 5 9.96 -9.59 -10.99
N CYS A 6 9.38 -10.25 -10.00
CA CYS A 6 8.11 -10.93 -10.16
C CYS A 6 7.02 -9.85 -10.28
N ILE A 7 7.03 -9.14 -11.42
CA ILE A 7 5.96 -8.21 -11.78
C ILE A 7 4.79 -9.07 -12.22
N ARG A 8 3.63 -8.86 -11.62
CA ARG A 8 2.39 -9.52 -12.00
C ARG A 8 1.48 -8.48 -12.60
N ASP A 9 1.00 -8.77 -13.82
CA ASP A 9 0.42 -7.79 -14.72
C ASP A 9 -1.04 -8.12 -15.03
N ARG A 10 -1.86 -7.10 -15.15
CA ARG A 10 -3.11 -7.17 -15.89
C ARG A 10 -3.00 -6.25 -17.11
N VAL A 11 -3.16 -6.80 -18.29
CA VAL A 11 -3.22 -6.08 -19.56
C VAL A 11 -4.64 -6.16 -20.09
N ASP A 12 -5.33 -5.04 -20.19
CA ASP A 12 -6.63 -4.96 -20.88
C ASP A 12 -6.42 -4.37 -22.27
N LEU A 13 -6.58 -5.22 -23.27
CA LEU A 13 -6.76 -4.86 -24.67
C LEU A 13 -8.25 -4.93 -24.98
N LYS A 14 -8.75 -4.17 -25.98
CA LYS A 14 -10.17 -4.23 -26.38
C LYS A 14 -10.58 -5.69 -26.59
N GLY A 15 -11.41 -6.22 -25.67
CA GLY A 15 -11.94 -7.58 -25.71
C GLY A 15 -11.06 -8.68 -25.08
N LEU A 16 -9.82 -8.38 -24.65
CA LEU A 16 -8.96 -9.34 -23.96
C LEU A 16 -8.46 -8.74 -22.64
N SER A 17 -8.81 -9.37 -21.53
CA SER A 17 -8.31 -9.05 -20.21
C SER A 17 -7.40 -10.19 -19.71
N ILE A 18 -6.11 -9.92 -19.54
CA ILE A 18 -5.15 -10.88 -19.00
C ILE A 18 -4.89 -10.49 -17.54
N GLU A 19 -5.20 -11.38 -16.63
CA GLU A 19 -4.95 -11.22 -15.19
C GLU A 19 -3.95 -12.27 -14.73
N VAL A 20 -2.81 -11.82 -14.22
CA VAL A 20 -1.80 -12.70 -13.63
C VAL A 20 -1.86 -12.56 -12.12
N LEU A 21 -2.54 -13.47 -11.45
CA LEU A 21 -2.64 -13.50 -9.98
C LEU A 21 -1.36 -14.06 -9.35
N PRO A 22 -1.03 -13.60 -8.12
CA PRO A 22 0.03 -14.23 -7.36
C PRO A 22 -0.30 -15.70 -7.13
N LYS A 23 0.69 -16.57 -7.33
CA LYS A 23 0.58 -17.98 -6.97
C LYS A 23 0.63 -18.09 -5.44
N ILE A 24 -0.50 -17.87 -4.80
CA ILE A 24 -0.72 -18.17 -3.40
C ILE A 24 -1.16 -19.63 -3.40
N SER A 25 -0.30 -20.52 -2.94
CA SER A 25 -0.60 -21.94 -2.86
C SER A 25 -1.84 -22.13 -1.98
N PHE A 26 -2.76 -22.98 -2.38
CA PHE A 26 -4.07 -23.26 -1.76
C PHE A 26 -5.18 -22.23 -1.96
N CYS A 27 -5.04 -21.21 -2.77
CA CYS A 27 -6.22 -20.57 -3.31
C CYS A 27 -6.82 -21.48 -4.39
N GLU A 28 -7.66 -22.42 -3.98
CA GLU A 28 -8.48 -23.20 -4.90
C GLU A 28 -9.42 -22.30 -5.72
N ASN A 29 -9.73 -21.13 -5.15
CA ASN A 29 -10.64 -20.15 -5.73
C ASN A 29 -9.89 -18.85 -6.10
N VAL A 30 -9.96 -18.48 -7.36
CA VAL A 30 -9.41 -17.23 -7.93
C VAL A 30 -9.91 -15.99 -7.16
N LEU A 31 -11.16 -16.00 -6.71
CA LEU A 31 -11.73 -14.90 -5.92
C LEU A 31 -11.02 -14.75 -4.56
N GLN A 32 -10.67 -15.85 -3.90
CA GLN A 32 -9.92 -15.81 -2.64
C GLN A 32 -8.53 -15.21 -2.86
N CYS A 33 -7.82 -15.59 -3.92
CA CYS A 33 -6.53 -14.99 -4.26
C CYS A 33 -6.65 -13.48 -4.48
N ARG A 34 -7.70 -13.02 -5.17
CA ARG A 34 -7.98 -11.58 -5.36
C ARG A 34 -8.24 -10.87 -4.02
N LYS A 35 -9.08 -11.45 -3.17
CA LYS A 35 -9.37 -10.90 -1.83
C LYS A 35 -8.11 -10.79 -0.97
N ILE A 36 -7.24 -11.82 -0.99
CA ILE A 36 -5.97 -11.81 -0.26
C ILE A 36 -5.05 -10.71 -0.78
N LEU A 37 -4.89 -10.59 -2.10
CA LEU A 37 -4.06 -9.54 -2.69
C LEU A 37 -4.56 -8.14 -2.31
N ILE A 38 -5.87 -7.91 -2.37
CA ILE A 38 -6.47 -6.64 -1.94
C ILE A 38 -6.23 -6.39 -0.45
N ASN A 39 -6.38 -7.42 0.40
CA ASN A 39 -6.11 -7.31 1.82
C ASN A 39 -4.65 -6.94 2.10
N MET A 40 -3.70 -7.53 1.37
CA MET A 40 -2.28 -7.18 1.48
C MET A 40 -2.05 -5.71 1.10
N LEU A 41 -2.57 -5.26 -0.06
CA LEU A 41 -2.46 -3.87 -0.53
C LEU A 41 -3.07 -2.89 0.47
N CYS A 42 -4.27 -3.16 0.93
CA CYS A 42 -4.97 -2.31 1.89
C CYS A 42 -4.26 -2.24 3.24
N SER A 43 -3.69 -3.34 3.71
CA SER A 43 -2.94 -3.38 4.97
C SER A 43 -1.68 -2.53 4.90
N VAL A 44 -0.98 -2.52 3.76
CA VAL A 44 0.24 -1.73 3.55
C VAL A 44 -0.07 -0.23 3.46
N ASP A 45 -1.14 0.15 2.78
CA ASP A 45 -1.53 1.55 2.63
C ASP A 45 -2.50 2.03 3.73
N HIS A 46 -2.60 1.30 4.85
CA HIS A 46 -3.43 1.65 6.01
C HIS A 46 -4.92 1.85 5.69
N VAL A 47 -5.43 1.08 4.74
CA VAL A 47 -6.85 1.07 4.38
C VAL A 47 -7.59 0.02 5.22
N THR A 48 -8.59 0.45 5.97
CA THR A 48 -9.50 -0.47 6.64
C THR A 48 -10.67 -0.79 5.71
N LEU A 49 -10.71 -2.02 5.21
CA LEU A 49 -11.87 -2.50 4.45
C LEU A 49 -12.96 -2.92 5.44
N SER A 50 -14.16 -2.40 5.23
CA SER A 50 -15.35 -3.03 5.85
C SER A 50 -15.55 -4.37 5.18
N THR A 51 -15.66 -5.43 5.96
CA THR A 51 -16.04 -6.74 5.41
C THR A 51 -17.35 -6.58 4.63
N PRO A 52 -17.37 -6.85 3.32
CA PRO A 52 -18.62 -6.82 2.59
C PRO A 52 -19.57 -7.83 3.25
N ARG A 53 -20.78 -7.43 3.60
CA ARG A 53 -21.81 -8.41 3.88
C ARG A 53 -21.97 -9.21 2.59
N GLU A 54 -21.57 -10.48 2.65
CA GLU A 54 -21.60 -11.42 1.54
C GLU A 54 -23.06 -11.70 1.13
N THR A 55 -23.60 -10.90 0.23
CA THR A 55 -24.99 -11.10 -0.23
C THR A 55 -25.20 -10.81 -1.70
N SER A 56 -24.19 -10.83 -2.55
CA SER A 56 -24.47 -10.77 -4.00
C SER A 56 -23.58 -11.73 -4.78
N ILE A 57 -24.21 -12.68 -5.44
CA ILE A 57 -23.65 -13.62 -6.45
C ILE A 57 -22.82 -12.89 -7.51
N SER A 58 -23.07 -11.59 -7.73
CA SER A 58 -22.39 -10.76 -8.71
C SER A 58 -20.92 -10.48 -8.40
N VAL A 59 -20.50 -10.53 -7.13
CA VAL A 59 -19.10 -10.23 -6.72
C VAL A 59 -18.13 -11.36 -7.10
N GLU A 60 -18.63 -12.58 -7.20
CA GLU A 60 -17.81 -13.74 -7.57
C GLU A 60 -17.29 -13.67 -9.02
N SER A 61 -18.05 -13.02 -9.90
CA SER A 61 -17.68 -12.83 -11.31
C SER A 61 -16.73 -11.66 -11.54
N PHE A 62 -16.48 -10.81 -10.53
CA PHE A 62 -15.63 -9.63 -10.71
C PHE A 62 -14.16 -10.00 -10.93
N GLY A 63 -13.54 -9.42 -11.94
CA GLY A 63 -12.11 -9.37 -12.08
C GLY A 63 -11.46 -8.55 -10.96
N PHE A 64 -10.14 -8.66 -10.80
CA PHE A 64 -9.41 -7.94 -9.75
C PHE A 64 -9.70 -6.43 -9.75
N ARG A 65 -9.73 -5.79 -10.94
CA ARG A 65 -10.01 -4.36 -11.07
C ARG A 65 -11.42 -4.01 -10.60
N ASP A 66 -12.43 -4.74 -11.05
CA ASP A 66 -13.81 -4.49 -10.64
C ASP A 66 -14.01 -4.73 -9.15
N LEU A 67 -13.28 -5.69 -8.57
CA LEU A 67 -13.28 -5.92 -7.13
C LEU A 67 -12.63 -4.77 -6.35
N MET A 68 -11.53 -4.19 -6.87
CA MET A 68 -10.95 -2.96 -6.32
C MET A 68 -11.95 -1.80 -6.38
N ILE A 69 -12.59 -1.59 -7.53
CA ILE A 69 -13.60 -0.55 -7.72
C ILE A 69 -14.78 -0.75 -6.78
N TYR A 70 -15.26 -1.97 -6.62
CA TYR A 70 -16.33 -2.31 -5.69
C TYR A 70 -15.98 -1.93 -4.25
N ASN A 71 -14.78 -2.31 -3.78
CA ASN A 71 -14.33 -1.97 -2.43
C ASN A 71 -14.25 -0.45 -2.21
N TYR A 72 -13.76 0.29 -3.21
CA TYR A 72 -13.74 1.75 -3.14
C TYR A 72 -15.13 2.37 -3.07
N ILE A 73 -16.07 1.89 -3.89
CA ILE A 73 -17.47 2.34 -3.87
C ILE A 73 -18.05 2.14 -2.47
N VAL A 74 -17.87 0.96 -1.85
CA VAL A 74 -18.38 0.67 -0.51
C VAL A 74 -17.82 1.64 0.53
N LEU A 75 -16.51 1.89 0.50
CA LEU A 75 -15.86 2.87 1.40
C LEU A 75 -16.41 4.29 1.19
N LEU A 76 -16.61 4.68 -0.06
CA LEU A 76 -17.07 6.03 -0.40
C LEU A 76 -18.55 6.24 -0.08
N GLU A 77 -19.40 5.22 -0.30
CA GLU A 77 -20.82 5.27 0.12
C GLU A 77 -20.97 5.45 1.63
N GLN A 78 -20.11 4.80 2.43
CA GLN A 78 -20.10 5.00 3.89
C GLN A 78 -19.68 6.42 4.25
N TYR A 79 -18.67 6.95 3.57
CA TYR A 79 -18.21 8.33 3.78
C TYR A 79 -19.28 9.35 3.42
N VAL A 80 -19.92 9.21 2.26
CA VAL A 80 -20.95 10.16 1.74
C VAL A 80 -22.19 10.16 2.63
N LYS A 81 -22.59 9.02 3.23
CA LYS A 81 -23.71 8.95 4.18
C LYS A 81 -23.57 9.93 5.36
N SER A 82 -22.36 10.25 5.76
CA SER A 82 -22.07 11.20 6.85
C SER A 82 -21.79 12.62 6.35
N SER A 83 -22.17 12.95 5.13
CA SER A 83 -21.86 14.16 4.36
C SER A 83 -20.37 14.30 3.99
N LEU A 84 -20.10 15.00 2.89
CA LEU A 84 -18.73 15.29 2.46
C LEU A 84 -18.02 16.21 3.46
N LEU A 85 -16.73 16.01 3.61
CA LEU A 85 -15.89 16.84 4.47
C LEU A 85 -15.88 18.28 3.97
N LEU A 86 -16.15 19.19 4.88
CA LEU A 86 -15.92 20.60 4.69
C LEU A 86 -14.56 20.95 5.31
N ASP A 87 -13.78 21.78 4.61
CA ASP A 87 -12.47 22.23 5.10
C ASP A 87 -12.25 23.71 4.79
N TYR A 88 -11.36 24.34 5.54
CA TYR A 88 -10.98 25.73 5.31
C TYR A 88 -10.02 25.84 4.12
N VAL A 89 -10.58 26.27 2.99
CA VAL A 89 -9.80 26.51 1.76
C VAL A 89 -9.43 27.99 1.68
N ARG A 90 -8.13 28.24 1.51
CA ARG A 90 -7.62 29.60 1.32
C ARG A 90 -7.92 30.08 -0.09
N ILE A 91 -8.71 31.15 -0.21
CA ILE A 91 -9.14 31.73 -1.47
C ILE A 91 -8.53 33.11 -1.60
N THR A 92 -7.97 33.40 -2.78
CA THR A 92 -7.56 34.76 -3.16
C THR A 92 -8.46 35.21 -4.30
N LYS A 93 -9.30 36.20 -4.02
CA LYS A 93 -10.29 36.73 -4.98
C LYS A 93 -10.34 38.24 -4.95
N THR A 94 -10.59 38.85 -6.13
CA THR A 94 -10.92 40.28 -6.25
C THR A 94 -12.41 40.47 -6.07
N GLN A 95 -12.81 41.27 -5.09
CA GLN A 95 -14.22 41.50 -4.71
C GLN A 95 -14.43 42.93 -4.17
N PRO A 96 -15.66 43.47 -4.24
CA PRO A 96 -15.93 44.85 -3.80
C PRO A 96 -15.83 45.02 -2.28
N LEU A 97 -16.03 43.97 -1.50
CA LEU A 97 -15.95 43.99 -0.05
C LEU A 97 -14.62 43.51 0.45
N LEU A 98 -14.03 44.21 1.41
CA LEU A 98 -12.84 43.79 2.12
C LEU A 98 -13.13 42.52 2.96
N ARG A 99 -12.38 41.46 2.74
CA ARG A 99 -12.50 40.22 3.50
C ARG A 99 -11.13 39.54 3.72
N GLY A 100 -10.78 39.35 4.98
CA GLY A 100 -9.49 38.77 5.34
C GLY A 100 -8.32 39.70 5.10
N LYS A 101 -7.22 39.24 4.50
CA LYS A 101 -5.99 40.02 4.25
C LYS A 101 -5.98 40.56 2.82
N ILE A 102 -5.63 41.83 2.64
CA ILE A 102 -5.37 42.40 1.31
C ILE A 102 -4.02 41.93 0.84
N ASP A 103 -3.95 41.51 -0.44
CA ASP A 103 -2.71 41.27 -1.13
C ASP A 103 -2.20 42.61 -1.72
N PHE A 104 -1.54 43.39 -0.91
CA PHE A 104 -1.04 44.73 -1.30
C PHE A 104 -0.11 44.65 -2.51
N ARG A 105 0.73 43.62 -2.63
CA ARG A 105 1.67 43.48 -3.76
C ARG A 105 0.94 43.39 -5.10
N GLN A 106 -0.14 42.66 -5.17
CA GLN A 106 -0.92 42.52 -6.40
C GLN A 106 -1.99 43.61 -6.53
N GLN A 107 -2.38 44.26 -5.45
CA GLN A 107 -3.28 45.39 -5.49
C GLN A 107 -2.62 46.62 -6.13
N PHE A 108 -1.36 46.95 -5.77
CA PHE A 108 -0.62 48.09 -6.30
C PHE A 108 -0.13 47.89 -7.75
N ASN A 109 -0.03 46.67 -8.24
CA ASN A 109 0.37 46.38 -9.63
C ASN A 109 -0.81 46.54 -10.63
N ARG A 110 -1.96 47.11 -10.21
CA ARG A 110 -3.10 47.39 -11.08
C ARG A 110 -3.12 48.84 -11.51
N PRO A 111 -3.34 49.12 -12.81
CA PRO A 111 -3.33 50.47 -13.36
C PRO A 111 -4.57 51.30 -13.05
N GLU A 112 -5.45 50.82 -12.14
CA GLU A 112 -6.70 51.54 -11.77
C GLU A 112 -6.41 52.59 -10.69
N GLU A 113 -6.66 53.85 -10.99
CA GLU A 113 -6.43 55.01 -10.08
C GLU A 113 -7.27 54.95 -8.79
N PHE A 114 -8.45 54.32 -8.84
CA PHE A 114 -9.31 54.08 -7.67
C PHE A 114 -9.80 52.64 -7.65
N PRO A 115 -9.24 51.78 -6.81
CA PRO A 115 -9.68 50.40 -6.74
C PRO A 115 -11.06 50.30 -6.08
N THR A 116 -12.10 50.10 -6.90
CA THR A 116 -13.44 49.75 -6.43
C THR A 116 -13.55 48.34 -5.90
N LYS A 117 -12.47 47.56 -6.09
CA LYS A 117 -12.40 46.15 -5.70
C LYS A 117 -11.05 45.82 -5.04
N PHE A 118 -11.11 45.03 -4.00
CA PHE A 118 -9.96 44.63 -3.21
C PHE A 118 -9.56 43.18 -3.56
N ARG A 119 -8.26 42.93 -3.76
CA ARG A 119 -7.73 41.59 -3.88
C ARG A 119 -7.46 41.06 -2.48
N CYS A 120 -8.36 40.20 -2.01
CA CYS A 120 -8.33 39.68 -0.65
C CYS A 120 -8.03 38.18 -0.60
N THR A 121 -7.26 37.78 0.40
CA THR A 121 -7.04 36.39 0.76
C THR A 121 -7.73 36.07 2.06
N TYR A 122 -8.63 35.11 2.04
CA TYR A 122 -9.39 34.64 3.20
C TYR A 122 -9.65 33.15 3.16
N SER A 123 -9.95 32.55 4.30
CA SER A 123 -10.33 31.14 4.37
C SER A 123 -11.85 31.01 4.27
N LYS A 124 -12.32 30.08 3.45
CA LYS A 124 -13.75 29.74 3.30
C LYS A 124 -13.92 28.25 3.57
N TYR A 125 -14.98 27.92 4.31
CA TYR A 125 -15.32 26.53 4.64
C TYR A 125 -16.11 25.93 3.48
N LEU A 126 -15.51 25.01 2.74
CA LEU A 126 -16.02 24.49 1.46
C LEU A 126 -15.92 22.96 1.37
N LYS A 127 -16.85 22.38 0.61
CA LYS A 127 -16.73 20.98 0.15
C LYS A 127 -15.62 20.82 -0.90
N ASP A 128 -15.37 21.85 -1.71
CA ASP A 128 -14.31 21.83 -2.71
C ASP A 128 -12.93 22.02 -2.04
N ASN A 129 -12.37 20.91 -1.55
CA ASN A 129 -11.08 20.81 -0.89
C ASN A 129 -10.25 19.67 -1.50
N ASN A 130 -8.97 19.60 -1.14
CA ASN A 130 -8.02 18.64 -1.70
C ASN A 130 -8.43 17.18 -1.50
N ILE A 131 -9.05 16.85 -0.36
CA ILE A 131 -9.53 15.50 -0.07
C ILE A 131 -10.62 15.11 -1.06
N ASN A 132 -11.68 15.91 -1.15
CA ASN A 132 -12.81 15.60 -2.02
C ASN A 132 -12.42 15.64 -3.51
N ARG A 133 -11.50 16.52 -3.93
CA ARG A 133 -10.93 16.55 -5.29
C ARG A 133 -10.17 15.25 -5.64
N LEU A 134 -9.39 14.71 -4.69
CA LEU A 134 -8.72 13.42 -4.88
C LEU A 134 -9.72 12.27 -5.03
N LEU A 135 -10.76 12.24 -4.16
CA LEU A 135 -11.79 11.21 -4.21
C LEU A 135 -12.57 11.26 -5.53
N LEU A 136 -12.91 12.47 -6.00
CA LEU A 136 -13.55 12.67 -7.31
C LEU A 136 -12.67 12.22 -8.47
N CYS A 137 -11.38 12.53 -8.43
CA CYS A 137 -10.41 12.08 -9.44
C CYS A 137 -10.39 10.55 -9.55
N ALA A 138 -10.36 9.85 -8.41
CA ALA A 138 -10.40 8.39 -8.38
C ALA A 138 -11.72 7.83 -8.90
N LEU A 139 -12.87 8.44 -8.56
CA LEU A 139 -14.18 8.04 -9.08
C LEU A 139 -14.26 8.14 -10.60
N ASN A 140 -13.82 9.27 -11.16
CA ASN A 140 -13.82 9.48 -12.61
C ASN A 140 -12.94 8.45 -13.31
N GLN A 141 -11.72 8.19 -12.77
CA GLN A 141 -10.83 7.18 -13.32
C GLN A 141 -11.46 5.78 -13.28
N MET A 142 -12.10 5.42 -12.18
CA MET A 142 -12.78 4.12 -12.04
C MET A 142 -13.98 3.97 -12.96
N LEU A 143 -14.71 5.06 -13.23
CA LEU A 143 -15.80 5.07 -14.19
C LEU A 143 -15.31 4.75 -15.62
N ASP A 144 -14.14 5.25 -15.98
CA ASP A 144 -13.52 4.98 -17.29
C ASP A 144 -12.96 3.56 -17.37
N ASP A 145 -12.48 3.03 -16.23
CA ASP A 145 -11.79 1.74 -16.15
C ASP A 145 -12.73 0.53 -16.12
N THR A 146 -13.98 0.68 -15.66
CA THR A 146 -14.94 -0.44 -15.58
C THR A 146 -15.95 -0.45 -16.70
N GLN A 147 -16.24 -1.65 -17.24
CA GLN A 147 -17.35 -1.89 -18.16
C GLN A 147 -18.57 -2.51 -17.46
N ASN A 148 -18.46 -2.84 -16.16
CA ASN A 148 -19.54 -3.43 -15.40
C ASN A 148 -20.67 -2.42 -15.18
N ALA A 149 -21.86 -2.72 -15.70
CA ALA A 149 -23.02 -1.81 -15.66
C ALA A 149 -23.44 -1.45 -14.23
N GLN A 150 -23.40 -2.41 -13.28
CA GLN A 150 -23.77 -2.18 -11.89
C GLN A 150 -22.79 -1.23 -11.19
N LEU A 151 -21.48 -1.42 -11.39
CA LEU A 151 -20.46 -0.55 -10.83
C LEU A 151 -20.55 0.85 -11.43
N ARG A 152 -20.71 0.97 -12.75
CA ARG A 152 -20.93 2.25 -13.44
C ARG A 152 -22.14 3.00 -12.90
N TYR A 153 -23.25 2.32 -12.66
CA TYR A 153 -24.45 2.92 -12.07
C TYR A 153 -24.16 3.47 -10.67
N ARG A 154 -23.53 2.69 -9.79
CA ARG A 154 -23.18 3.12 -8.44
C ARG A 154 -22.21 4.30 -8.44
N ILE A 155 -21.19 4.28 -9.32
CA ILE A 155 -20.24 5.40 -9.46
C ILE A 155 -20.99 6.67 -9.89
N LYS A 156 -21.86 6.58 -10.92
CA LYS A 156 -22.64 7.74 -11.38
C LYS A 156 -23.52 8.32 -10.28
N LYS A 157 -24.13 7.47 -9.43
CA LYS A 157 -24.90 7.92 -8.27
C LYS A 157 -24.03 8.66 -7.26
N LEU A 158 -22.82 8.16 -6.97
CA LEU A 158 -21.86 8.83 -6.10
C LEU A 158 -21.39 10.16 -6.67
N LEU A 159 -21.17 10.26 -7.98
CA LEU A 159 -20.72 11.50 -8.64
C LEU A 159 -21.70 12.66 -8.44
N LEU A 160 -23.01 12.39 -8.25
CA LEU A 160 -24.00 13.44 -7.94
C LEU A 160 -23.70 14.18 -6.64
N GLU A 161 -23.05 13.52 -5.67
CA GLU A 161 -22.67 14.16 -4.40
C GLU A 161 -21.47 15.10 -4.55
N PHE A 162 -20.70 14.95 -5.64
CA PHE A 162 -19.48 15.71 -5.93
C PHE A 162 -19.67 16.85 -6.94
N THR A 163 -20.90 17.25 -7.24
CA THR A 163 -21.21 18.25 -8.30
C THR A 163 -20.53 19.59 -8.10
N ASP A 164 -20.35 20.03 -6.84
CA ASP A 164 -19.73 21.33 -6.49
C ASP A 164 -18.21 21.25 -6.31
N ILE A 165 -17.59 20.16 -6.73
CA ILE A 165 -16.17 19.90 -6.52
C ILE A 165 -15.43 19.96 -7.86
N GLN A 166 -14.35 20.75 -7.88
CA GLN A 166 -13.51 20.89 -9.07
C GLN A 166 -12.75 19.58 -9.37
N ALA A 167 -12.94 19.04 -10.57
CA ALA A 167 -12.16 17.91 -11.05
C ALA A 167 -10.70 18.34 -11.26
N ILE A 168 -9.77 17.48 -10.86
CA ILE A 168 -8.32 17.66 -11.05
C ILE A 168 -7.73 16.48 -11.82
N PRO A 169 -6.67 16.69 -12.62
CA PRO A 169 -5.95 15.62 -13.28
C PRO A 169 -5.25 14.69 -12.28
N ARG A 170 -5.01 13.44 -12.69
CA ARG A 170 -4.39 12.40 -11.87
C ARG A 170 -2.99 12.79 -11.35
N ASP A 171 -2.16 13.40 -12.19
CA ASP A 171 -0.81 13.83 -11.83
C ASP A 171 -0.80 14.89 -10.73
N ILE A 172 -1.81 15.77 -10.71
CA ILE A 172 -2.03 16.74 -9.63
C ILE A 172 -2.56 16.04 -8.39
N ALA A 173 -3.54 15.14 -8.55
CA ALA A 173 -4.13 14.39 -7.43
C ALA A 173 -3.08 13.58 -6.65
N LEU A 174 -2.14 12.93 -7.34
CA LEU A 174 -1.06 12.15 -6.73
C LEU A 174 -0.01 12.99 -5.98
N LYS A 175 0.11 14.28 -6.28
CA LYS A 175 1.01 15.21 -5.59
C LYS A 175 0.40 15.85 -4.35
N LEU A 176 -0.90 15.68 -4.12
CA LEU A 176 -1.57 16.24 -2.96
C LEU A 176 -1.02 15.61 -1.67
N GLN A 177 -0.48 16.45 -0.80
CA GLN A 177 -0.11 16.06 0.55
C GLN A 177 -1.34 16.21 1.45
N ILE A 178 -1.87 15.08 1.93
CA ILE A 178 -3.03 15.02 2.81
C ILE A 178 -2.56 14.55 4.17
N SER A 179 -2.76 15.38 5.19
CA SER A 179 -2.53 15.03 6.59
C SER A 179 -3.86 14.67 7.25
N PHE A 180 -3.82 13.64 8.09
CA PHE A 180 -4.99 13.19 8.84
C PHE A 180 -4.94 13.68 10.28
N ASN A 181 -6.11 14.10 10.77
CA ASN A 181 -6.34 14.53 12.15
C ASN A 181 -7.69 13.93 12.63
N SER A 182 -8.10 14.24 13.85
CA SER A 182 -9.37 13.73 14.40
C SER A 182 -10.61 14.11 13.58
N VAL A 183 -10.58 15.26 12.90
CA VAL A 183 -11.72 15.77 12.12
C VAL A 183 -11.91 15.00 10.82
N ASN A 184 -10.81 14.66 10.13
CA ASN A 184 -10.84 13.99 8.82
C ASN A 184 -10.46 12.51 8.87
N ALA A 185 -10.24 11.92 10.06
CA ALA A 185 -9.90 10.51 10.22
C ALA A 185 -10.92 9.56 9.56
N ARG A 186 -12.21 9.92 9.55
CA ARG A 186 -13.27 9.11 8.94
C ARG A 186 -13.11 8.89 7.44
N VAL A 187 -12.40 9.77 6.73
CA VAL A 187 -12.19 9.68 5.28
C VAL A 187 -10.85 9.02 4.93
N GLN A 188 -10.02 8.74 5.92
CA GLN A 188 -8.65 8.23 5.72
C GLN A 188 -8.62 6.99 4.83
N SER A 189 -9.44 5.97 5.13
CA SER A 189 -9.47 4.74 4.32
C SER A 189 -9.85 5.01 2.86
N SER A 190 -10.83 5.89 2.59
CA SER A 190 -11.22 6.25 1.24
C SER A 190 -10.11 6.99 0.48
N VAL A 191 -9.41 7.91 1.17
CA VAL A 191 -8.27 8.66 0.59
C VAL A 191 -7.10 7.73 0.30
N CYS A 192 -6.70 6.91 1.25
CA CYS A 192 -5.60 5.95 1.07
C CYS A 192 -5.91 4.97 -0.07
N PHE A 193 -7.16 4.49 -0.16
CA PHE A 193 -7.57 3.61 -1.26
C PHE A 193 -7.56 4.33 -2.62
N ALA A 194 -8.04 5.58 -2.68
CA ALA A 194 -7.97 6.39 -3.89
C ALA A 194 -6.52 6.57 -4.37
N GLN A 195 -5.60 6.90 -3.45
CA GLN A 195 -4.18 7.03 -3.75
C GLN A 195 -3.57 5.70 -4.22
N LEU A 196 -3.87 4.59 -3.52
CA LEU A 196 -3.45 3.24 -3.91
C LEU A 196 -3.89 2.91 -5.33
N TYR A 197 -5.18 3.13 -5.66
CA TYR A 197 -5.71 2.86 -6.98
C TYR A 197 -5.03 3.71 -8.05
N LEU A 198 -5.02 5.03 -7.87
CA LEU A 198 -4.42 5.96 -8.82
C LEU A 198 -2.92 5.73 -9.02
N LYS A 199 -2.17 5.39 -7.98
CA LYS A 199 -0.72 5.16 -8.02
C LYS A 199 -0.34 3.92 -8.84
N ASN A 200 -1.11 2.85 -8.72
CA ASN A 200 -0.79 1.57 -9.36
C ASN A 200 -1.34 1.43 -10.79
N LEU A 201 -2.08 2.43 -11.28
CA LEU A 201 -2.44 2.50 -12.69
C LEU A 201 -1.22 2.93 -13.50
N SER A 202 -0.75 2.08 -14.38
CA SER A 202 0.25 2.46 -15.39
C SER A 202 -0.48 2.84 -16.69
N THR A 203 -0.28 4.07 -17.14
CA THR A 203 -0.71 4.53 -18.46
C THR A 203 0.44 4.32 -19.43
N GLY A 204 0.64 3.12 -19.94
CA GLY A 204 1.77 3.09 -20.80
C GLY A 204 2.24 1.80 -21.46
N PHE A 205 1.37 1.07 -22.10
CA PHE A 205 1.80 0.34 -23.29
C PHE A 205 0.93 0.79 -24.46
N ASN A 206 1.47 1.65 -25.32
CA ASN A 206 0.87 1.96 -26.60
C ASN A 206 1.17 0.78 -27.54
N ALA A 207 0.32 -0.22 -27.55
CA ALA A 207 0.31 -1.22 -28.61
C ALA A 207 -0.48 -0.64 -29.79
N GLY A 208 0.16 0.18 -30.62
CA GLY A 208 -0.46 0.87 -31.73
C GLY A 208 -1.46 1.98 -31.30
N LYS A 209 -2.66 2.02 -31.89
CA LYS A 209 -3.72 3.00 -31.57
C LYS A 209 -4.51 2.68 -30.29
N GLN A 210 -4.16 1.63 -29.55
CA GLN A 210 -4.93 1.17 -28.37
C GLN A 210 -4.13 1.47 -27.09
N LYS A 211 -4.75 2.16 -26.13
CA LYS A 211 -4.20 2.37 -24.79
C LYS A 211 -4.53 1.14 -23.95
N ALA A 212 -3.52 0.35 -23.61
CA ALA A 212 -3.66 -0.71 -22.61
C ALA A 212 -3.48 -0.10 -21.22
N GLN A 213 -4.42 -0.36 -20.32
CA GLN A 213 -4.31 -0.01 -18.92
C GLN A 213 -3.75 -1.20 -18.14
N VAL A 214 -2.67 -0.98 -17.41
CA VAL A 214 -1.95 -2.03 -16.70
C VAL A 214 -1.87 -1.69 -15.21
N MET A 215 -2.17 -2.64 -14.34
CA MET A 215 -1.91 -2.54 -12.89
C MET A 215 -0.76 -3.47 -12.53
N LEU A 216 0.34 -2.89 -12.04
CA LEU A 216 1.57 -3.61 -11.71
C LEU A 216 1.84 -3.58 -10.21
N PHE A 217 2.17 -4.73 -9.63
CA PHE A 217 2.55 -4.84 -8.22
C PHE A 217 3.87 -5.59 -8.07
N ASP A 218 4.83 -5.00 -7.38
CA ASP A 218 6.03 -5.68 -6.92
C ASP A 218 5.66 -6.57 -5.72
N MET A 219 5.42 -7.85 -6.00
CA MET A 219 4.97 -8.81 -4.99
C MET A 219 6.00 -9.05 -3.89
N SER A 220 7.30 -8.95 -4.18
CA SER A 220 8.34 -9.11 -3.16
C SER A 220 8.26 -8.00 -2.14
N LYS A 221 8.16 -6.75 -2.62
CA LYS A 221 8.02 -5.57 -1.77
C LYS A 221 6.67 -5.54 -1.04
N LEU A 222 5.59 -5.93 -1.72
CA LEU A 222 4.27 -6.00 -1.11
C LEU A 222 4.23 -7.02 0.03
N TYR A 223 4.81 -8.21 -0.17
CA TYR A 223 4.88 -9.24 0.85
C TYR A 223 5.70 -8.81 2.07
N GLU A 224 6.89 -8.24 1.83
CA GLU A 224 7.74 -7.67 2.87
C GLU A 224 6.99 -6.65 3.72
N GLN A 225 6.34 -5.67 3.08
CA GLN A 225 5.59 -4.62 3.75
C GLN A 225 4.36 -5.17 4.48
N TYR A 226 3.66 -6.12 3.89
CA TYR A 226 2.50 -6.76 4.50
C TYR A 226 2.86 -7.49 5.79
N ILE A 227 3.90 -8.34 5.75
CA ILE A 227 4.37 -9.07 6.94
C ILE A 227 4.84 -8.09 8.01
N TYR A 228 5.56 -7.02 7.63
CA TYR A 228 5.91 -5.95 8.56
C TYR A 228 4.67 -5.33 9.23
N CYS A 229 3.66 -4.94 8.45
CA CYS A 229 2.42 -4.34 8.98
C CYS A 229 1.71 -5.30 9.96
N CYS A 230 1.69 -6.60 9.65
CA CYS A 230 1.11 -7.61 10.53
C CYS A 230 1.88 -7.72 11.86
N TYR A 231 3.20 -7.85 11.83
CA TYR A 231 4.01 -7.89 13.05
C TYR A 231 3.95 -6.57 13.82
N ARG A 232 3.90 -5.43 13.13
CA ARG A 232 3.72 -4.13 13.76
C ARG A 232 2.39 -4.02 14.51
N LYS A 233 1.32 -4.60 13.95
CA LYS A 233 0.00 -4.67 14.59
C LYS A 233 0.01 -5.60 15.81
N ILE A 234 0.85 -6.65 15.83
CA ILE A 234 0.97 -7.61 16.94
C ILE A 234 1.85 -7.05 18.08
N TYR A 235 3.05 -6.55 17.74
CA TYR A 235 4.11 -6.21 18.71
C TYR A 235 4.36 -4.69 18.84
N GLY A 236 3.60 -3.86 18.14
CA GLY A 236 3.68 -2.39 18.27
C GLY A 236 5.08 -1.84 17.97
N ASN A 237 5.59 -1.01 18.88
CA ASN A 237 6.87 -0.30 18.72
C ASN A 237 8.12 -1.20 18.78
N GLN A 238 7.96 -2.47 19.14
CA GLN A 238 9.07 -3.44 19.17
C GLN A 238 9.52 -3.85 17.75
N VAL A 239 8.73 -3.53 16.71
CA VAL A 239 9.00 -3.90 15.31
C VAL A 239 9.61 -2.74 14.55
N ASN A 240 10.74 -2.98 13.89
CA ASN A 240 11.41 -2.01 13.03
C ASN A 240 11.47 -2.53 11.59
N TYR A 241 11.12 -1.67 10.64
CA TYR A 241 11.16 -1.94 9.21
C TYR A 241 12.48 -1.50 8.60
N GLN A 242 13.07 -2.33 7.74
CA GLN A 242 14.31 -2.06 7.01
C GLN A 242 15.39 -1.42 7.90
N TYR A 243 15.73 -2.13 8.99
CA TYR A 243 16.59 -1.61 10.06
C TYR A 243 18.05 -1.46 9.62
N ALA A 244 18.39 -0.35 8.98
CA ALA A 244 19.67 -0.08 8.35
C ALA A 244 20.62 0.65 9.32
N LYS A 245 21.25 -0.07 10.27
CA LYS A 245 22.17 0.53 11.27
C LYS A 245 23.60 -0.03 11.27
N LYS A 246 23.84 -1.15 10.60
CA LYS A 246 25.13 -1.83 10.60
C LYS A 246 25.68 -1.93 9.17
N TYR A 247 27.00 -1.93 9.08
CA TYR A 247 27.74 -2.15 7.85
C TYR A 247 28.59 -3.41 8.00
N LEU A 248 28.57 -4.27 6.99
CA LEU A 248 29.30 -5.52 7.00
C LEU A 248 30.80 -5.32 6.88
N VAL A 249 31.23 -4.29 6.12
CA VAL A 249 32.63 -4.06 5.81
C VAL A 249 33.02 -2.62 6.12
N LYS A 250 34.19 -2.44 6.72
CA LYS A 250 34.80 -1.13 7.00
C LYS A 250 36.24 -1.16 6.50
N SER A 251 36.67 -0.16 5.75
CA SER A 251 38.07 -0.03 5.31
C SER A 251 38.98 0.39 6.48
N THR A 252 40.27 0.22 6.32
CA THR A 252 41.29 0.71 7.27
C THR A 252 41.21 2.24 7.44
N SER A 253 40.80 2.98 6.42
CA SER A 253 40.55 4.43 6.46
C SER A 253 39.23 4.82 7.13
N GLY A 254 38.46 3.86 7.64
CA GLY A 254 37.18 4.09 8.33
C GLY A 254 35.96 4.19 7.42
N ARG A 255 36.11 4.11 6.07
CA ARG A 255 34.99 4.16 5.14
C ARG A 255 34.15 2.89 5.23
N LYS A 256 32.83 3.03 5.31
CA LYS A 256 31.86 1.94 5.49
C LYS A 256 31.32 1.48 4.15
N TYR A 257 31.23 0.15 3.98
CA TYR A 257 30.70 -0.50 2.78
C TYR A 257 29.70 -1.59 3.15
N VAL A 258 28.79 -1.94 2.23
CA VAL A 258 27.78 -2.98 2.39
C VAL A 258 26.89 -2.76 3.61
N LEU A 259 25.96 -1.84 3.47
CA LEU A 259 24.93 -1.58 4.50
C LEU A 259 24.03 -2.82 4.65
N LEU A 260 23.97 -3.36 5.84
CA LEU A 260 23.05 -4.43 6.23
C LEU A 260 21.66 -3.82 6.50
N ARG A 261 20.65 -4.33 5.79
CA ARG A 261 19.27 -3.86 5.89
C ARG A 261 18.31 -5.06 6.00
N PRO A 262 18.16 -5.64 7.21
CA PRO A 262 17.13 -6.63 7.46
C PRO A 262 15.73 -6.07 7.17
N ASP A 263 14.84 -6.89 6.60
CA ASP A 263 13.47 -6.47 6.29
C ASP A 263 12.73 -6.06 7.57
N ILE A 264 12.74 -6.93 8.58
CA ILE A 264 12.03 -6.73 9.84
C ILE A 264 12.95 -7.13 11.02
N VAL A 265 12.99 -6.29 12.04
CA VAL A 265 13.69 -6.58 13.30
C VAL A 265 12.71 -6.44 14.46
N LEU A 266 12.52 -7.54 15.19
CA LEU A 266 11.77 -7.59 16.44
C LEU A 266 12.76 -7.38 17.60
N LYS A 267 12.49 -6.37 18.42
CA LYS A 267 13.23 -6.10 19.65
C LYS A 267 12.41 -6.61 20.83
N ARG A 268 12.90 -7.67 21.47
CA ARG A 268 12.31 -8.24 22.68
C ARG A 268 13.27 -8.08 23.84
N ASP A 269 12.78 -8.16 25.05
CA ASP A 269 13.64 -8.14 26.28
C ASP A 269 14.67 -9.27 26.25
N THR A 270 14.34 -10.35 25.56
CA THR A 270 15.22 -11.52 25.38
C THR A 270 16.28 -11.34 24.29
N GLY A 271 16.27 -10.25 23.49
CA GLY A 271 17.21 -9.99 22.40
C GLY A 271 16.53 -9.66 21.07
N LEU A 272 17.34 -9.60 20.01
CA LEU A 272 16.86 -9.28 18.67
C LEU A 272 16.47 -10.56 17.92
N THR A 273 15.36 -10.50 17.21
CA THR A 273 14.95 -11.49 16.21
C THR A 273 14.87 -10.81 14.84
N ILE A 274 15.57 -11.34 13.86
CA ILE A 274 15.63 -10.79 12.51
C ILE A 274 14.78 -11.65 11.59
N LEU A 275 13.86 -11.04 10.86
CA LEU A 275 13.02 -11.72 9.88
C LEU A 275 13.32 -11.13 8.50
N ASP A 276 13.57 -12.00 7.55
CA ASP A 276 13.78 -11.66 6.16
C ASP A 276 12.75 -12.38 5.30
N THR A 277 12.04 -11.66 4.47
CA THR A 277 10.90 -12.15 3.72
C THR A 277 11.28 -12.47 2.28
N LYS A 278 10.86 -13.62 1.78
CA LYS A 278 11.20 -14.06 0.42
C LYS A 278 9.95 -14.47 -0.35
N TRP A 279 9.55 -13.67 -1.33
CA TRP A 279 8.44 -14.01 -2.22
C TRP A 279 8.87 -14.96 -3.31
N LYS A 280 9.11 -16.21 -2.95
CA LYS A 280 9.48 -17.30 -3.87
C LYS A 280 9.13 -18.66 -3.27
N ARG A 281 8.91 -19.65 -4.12
CA ARG A 281 8.80 -21.05 -3.68
C ARG A 281 10.16 -21.60 -3.31
N ILE A 282 10.20 -22.43 -2.29
CA ILE A 282 11.38 -23.21 -1.96
C ILE A 282 11.28 -24.52 -2.70
N HIS A 283 12.20 -24.75 -3.65
CA HIS A 283 12.43 -26.04 -4.28
C HIS A 283 13.78 -26.55 -3.76
N GLY A 284 13.76 -27.47 -2.81
CA GLY A 284 14.96 -27.85 -2.07
C GLY A 284 15.24 -26.91 -0.88
N PHE A 285 16.50 -26.87 -0.44
CA PHE A 285 16.90 -25.99 0.65
C PHE A 285 16.93 -24.50 0.22
N ALA A 286 17.00 -23.58 1.19
CA ALA A 286 17.12 -22.16 0.91
C ALA A 286 18.38 -21.86 0.08
N LYS A 287 18.31 -20.85 -0.82
CA LYS A 287 19.46 -20.50 -1.67
C LYS A 287 20.64 -20.06 -0.81
N GLU A 288 21.84 -20.46 -1.19
CA GLU A 288 23.09 -20.09 -0.51
C GLU A 288 23.19 -18.57 -0.25
N SER A 289 22.81 -17.75 -1.24
CA SER A 289 22.83 -16.29 -1.09
C SER A 289 21.93 -15.79 0.04
N ASP A 290 20.78 -16.44 0.28
CA ASP A 290 19.89 -16.09 1.38
C ASP A 290 20.51 -16.53 2.71
N ILE A 291 21.13 -17.72 2.73
CA ILE A 291 21.83 -18.24 3.92
C ILE A 291 23.00 -17.33 4.31
N TYR A 292 23.85 -16.93 3.34
CA TYR A 292 24.93 -15.97 3.60
C TYR A 292 24.41 -14.62 4.13
N GLN A 293 23.29 -14.15 3.60
CA GLN A 293 22.64 -12.94 4.09
C GLN A 293 22.19 -13.09 5.54
N MET A 294 21.57 -14.22 5.89
CA MET A 294 21.13 -14.49 7.26
C MET A 294 22.29 -14.62 8.23
N ASN A 295 23.38 -15.29 7.83
CA ASN A 295 24.59 -15.37 8.62
C ASN A 295 25.19 -13.97 8.88
N ALA A 296 25.28 -13.14 7.84
CA ALA A 296 25.76 -11.76 7.98
C ALA A 296 24.88 -10.95 8.96
N TYR A 297 23.56 -11.12 8.93
CA TYR A 297 22.68 -10.48 9.90
C TYR A 297 22.87 -11.03 11.30
N GLY A 298 22.87 -12.35 11.48
CA GLY A 298 23.01 -12.99 12.79
C GLY A 298 24.30 -12.63 13.53
N THR A 299 25.39 -12.52 12.78
CA THR A 299 26.74 -12.22 13.34
C THR A 299 27.00 -10.72 13.52
N SER A 300 26.36 -9.84 12.72
CA SER A 300 26.64 -8.40 12.75
C SER A 300 25.77 -7.61 13.74
N PHE A 301 24.61 -8.15 14.11
CA PHE A 301 23.70 -7.47 15.03
C PHE A 301 23.85 -8.02 16.45
N ASP A 302 24.36 -7.18 17.35
CA ASP A 302 24.58 -7.54 18.75
C ASP A 302 23.27 -7.96 19.43
N GLY A 303 23.29 -9.08 20.18
CA GLY A 303 22.12 -9.64 20.84
C GLY A 303 21.11 -10.32 19.89
N CYS A 304 21.52 -10.63 18.65
CA CYS A 304 20.70 -11.40 17.73
C CYS A 304 20.60 -12.86 18.21
N ARG A 305 19.37 -13.31 18.54
CA ARG A 305 19.11 -14.68 19.03
C ARG A 305 18.81 -15.66 17.89
N ALA A 306 18.07 -15.20 16.90
CA ALA A 306 17.69 -15.99 15.76
C ALA A 306 17.43 -15.14 14.53
N VAL A 307 17.70 -15.70 13.37
CA VAL A 307 17.34 -15.15 12.08
C VAL A 307 16.33 -16.07 11.41
N TYR A 308 15.33 -15.48 10.78
CA TYR A 308 14.24 -16.21 10.16
C TYR A 308 14.15 -15.89 8.67
N LEU A 309 13.97 -16.91 7.86
CA LEU A 309 13.54 -16.79 6.46
C LEU A 309 12.05 -17.11 6.39
N LEU A 310 11.24 -16.14 5.96
CA LEU A 310 9.79 -16.26 5.85
C LEU A 310 9.38 -16.38 4.39
N TYR A 311 8.92 -17.54 3.99
CA TYR A 311 8.40 -17.81 2.65
C TYR A 311 6.87 -17.94 2.67
N PRO A 312 6.16 -17.62 1.58
CA PRO A 312 4.76 -18.01 1.45
C PRO A 312 4.63 -19.53 1.51
N TYR A 313 3.60 -20.00 2.20
CA TYR A 313 3.32 -21.43 2.30
C TYR A 313 3.07 -22.05 0.92
N ASP A 314 3.68 -23.22 0.70
CA ASP A 314 3.48 -24.07 -0.46
C ASP A 314 3.55 -25.53 0.01
N SER A 315 2.64 -26.41 -0.43
CA SER A 315 2.61 -27.83 -0.04
C SER A 315 3.93 -28.53 -0.28
N ASP A 316 4.55 -28.21 -1.41
CA ASP A 316 5.79 -28.85 -1.84
C ASP A 316 7.02 -28.40 -1.02
N SER A 317 6.86 -27.32 -0.25
CA SER A 317 7.95 -26.71 0.54
C SER A 317 8.02 -27.20 1.99
N SER A 318 7.13 -28.06 2.42
CA SER A 318 7.01 -28.50 3.82
C SER A 318 8.24 -29.25 4.34
N ALA A 319 8.96 -29.97 3.48
CA ALA A 319 10.13 -30.76 3.85
C ALA A 319 11.35 -29.93 4.33
N TYR A 320 11.37 -28.62 4.07
CA TYR A 320 12.51 -27.75 4.39
C TYR A 320 12.23 -26.74 5.51
N ILE A 321 11.07 -26.88 6.16
CA ILE A 321 10.75 -26.12 7.37
C ILE A 321 11.56 -26.70 8.52
N GLY A 322 12.21 -25.84 9.30
CA GLY A 322 12.95 -26.34 10.43
C GLY A 322 13.80 -25.31 11.13
N ASP A 323 14.41 -25.78 12.18
CA ASP A 323 15.41 -25.08 12.97
C ASP A 323 16.78 -25.57 12.58
N TYR A 324 17.63 -24.64 12.18
CA TYR A 324 19.00 -24.86 11.76
C TYR A 324 19.93 -23.99 12.60
N SER A 325 21.21 -24.30 12.63
CA SER A 325 22.23 -23.46 13.25
C SER A 325 23.42 -23.23 12.33
N PHE A 326 23.94 -22.01 12.35
CA PHE A 326 25.25 -21.75 11.77
C PHE A 326 26.33 -22.26 12.72
N GLU A 327 27.29 -23.00 12.20
CA GLU A 327 28.50 -23.38 12.91
C GLU A 327 29.53 -22.28 12.76
N LEU A 328 29.80 -21.56 13.84
CA LEU A 328 30.75 -20.46 13.89
C LEU A 328 32.07 -20.92 14.51
N ALA A 329 33.20 -20.34 14.09
CA ALA A 329 34.55 -20.74 14.49
C ALA A 329 34.78 -20.74 16.02
N ASN A 330 33.99 -19.98 16.79
CA ASN A 330 34.14 -19.85 18.25
C ASN A 330 33.16 -20.75 19.04
N ASN A 331 32.69 -21.85 18.50
CA ASN A 331 31.66 -22.70 19.09
C ASN A 331 30.36 -21.96 19.51
N THR A 332 30.16 -20.74 19.03
CA THR A 332 28.91 -20.03 19.19
C THR A 332 27.94 -20.49 18.10
N ARG A 333 26.69 -20.73 18.47
CA ARG A 333 25.65 -21.13 17.52
C ARG A 333 24.72 -19.96 17.27
N GLN A 334 24.51 -19.62 16.00
CA GLN A 334 23.50 -18.68 15.60
C GLN A 334 22.33 -19.45 14.98
N ASN A 335 21.14 -19.26 15.51
CA ASN A 335 19.96 -19.99 15.04
C ASN A 335 19.43 -19.40 13.74
N LEU A 336 19.23 -20.25 12.73
CA LEU A 336 18.51 -19.97 11.49
C LEU A 336 17.21 -20.77 11.50
N ARG A 337 16.10 -20.12 11.28
CA ARG A 337 14.79 -20.76 11.22
C ARG A 337 14.12 -20.46 9.87
N ILE A 338 13.64 -21.52 9.21
CA ILE A 338 12.89 -21.41 7.96
C ILE A 338 11.44 -21.68 8.28
N ARG A 339 10.57 -20.72 7.91
CA ARG A 339 9.15 -20.78 8.22
C ARG A 339 8.30 -20.43 7.00
N LEU A 340 7.12 -21.04 6.93
CA LEU A 340 6.13 -20.76 5.88
C LEU A 340 4.96 -19.97 6.46
N VAL A 341 4.60 -18.89 5.78
CA VAL A 341 3.47 -18.05 6.14
C VAL A 341 2.27 -18.46 5.29
N ASP A 342 1.24 -18.99 5.93
CA ASP A 342 -0.01 -19.34 5.26
C ASP A 342 -0.86 -18.08 5.03
N LEU A 343 -0.84 -17.59 3.79
CA LEU A 343 -1.64 -16.44 3.39
C LEU A 343 -3.11 -16.78 3.16
N SER A 344 -3.49 -18.06 3.04
CA SER A 344 -4.89 -18.46 2.81
C SER A 344 -5.80 -18.06 3.97
N ILE A 345 -5.28 -18.07 5.19
CA ILE A 345 -5.98 -17.68 6.42
C ILE A 345 -5.88 -16.17 6.71
N SER A 346 -5.19 -15.39 5.88
CA SER A 346 -4.91 -13.98 6.15
C SER A 346 -6.14 -13.07 6.20
N LEU A 347 -7.26 -13.51 5.63
CA LEU A 347 -8.54 -12.80 5.70
C LEU A 347 -9.20 -12.92 7.09
N ASN A 348 -8.83 -13.95 7.88
CA ASN A 348 -9.26 -14.13 9.26
C ASN A 348 -8.14 -13.66 10.20
N TRP A 349 -8.18 -12.39 10.61
CA TRP A 349 -7.12 -11.78 11.40
C TRP A 349 -6.81 -12.53 12.72
N PRO A 350 -7.76 -12.95 13.56
CA PRO A 350 -7.46 -13.70 14.77
C PRO A 350 -6.64 -14.98 14.49
N GLN A 351 -7.04 -15.77 13.50
CA GLN A 351 -6.35 -16.98 13.10
C GLN A 351 -4.96 -16.68 12.52
N PHE A 352 -4.86 -15.71 11.62
CA PHE A 352 -3.59 -15.31 11.01
C PHE A 352 -2.62 -14.73 12.04
N ARG A 353 -3.13 -13.94 13.01
CA ARG A 353 -2.35 -13.42 14.13
C ARG A 353 -1.72 -14.55 14.95
N SER A 354 -2.51 -15.56 15.33
CA SER A 354 -2.01 -16.73 16.10
C SER A 354 -0.95 -17.50 15.30
N HIS A 355 -1.18 -17.68 14.01
CA HIS A 355 -0.19 -18.30 13.10
C HIS A 355 1.12 -17.51 13.06
N LEU A 356 1.08 -16.18 12.85
CA LEU A 356 2.30 -15.37 12.82
C LEU A 356 3.07 -15.38 14.15
N ILE A 357 2.39 -15.43 15.28
CA ILE A 357 3.01 -15.54 16.58
C ILE A 357 3.75 -16.87 16.71
N SER A 358 3.11 -18.00 16.37
CA SER A 358 3.72 -19.33 16.46
C SER A 358 4.94 -19.53 15.55
N LEU A 359 5.10 -18.70 14.50
CA LEU A 359 6.28 -18.79 13.62
C LEU A 359 7.55 -18.28 14.30
N VAL A 360 7.44 -17.36 15.27
CA VAL A 360 8.58 -16.64 15.86
C VAL A 360 8.75 -16.89 17.37
N GLU A 361 7.91 -17.67 17.95
CA GLU A 361 8.10 -18.25 19.28
C GLU A 361 8.90 -19.55 19.20
#